data_f799ad9c332b69e3ed640bc141d57ef6
#
_entry.id   f799ad9c332b69e3ed640bc141d57ef6
#
_cell.length_a   1.000
_cell.length_b   1.000
_cell.length_c   1.000
_cell.angle_alpha   90.00
_cell.angle_beta   90.00
_cell.angle_gamma   90.00
#
_symmetry.space_group_name_H-M   'P 1'
#
loop_
_entity.id
_entity.type
_entity.pdbx_description
1 polymer ?
#
loop_
_entity_poly.entity_id
_entity_poly.type
_entity_poly.pdbx_seq_one_letter_code
_entity_poly.pdbx_strand_id
1 'polypeptide(L)'
;SLGAPMGFLDVGGGLGVDYDGSRSATAASTNYSLQNYANDVVATIRECCEPQGINVPTLVSESGRAIASHFSVLVFNVLGQSGVNHPSIPEAVDGEALIVRNLRETLSGIGPDNLQEAWNDALKFKDDALAAFRLGYLSLPERGKAEQLYWACCSAIADLLPGEEELPDELKGLKAAFASTYYANLSVFRSAPDTWAIDQLFPVMPIHRLQEQPRELGSFADLTCDSDGKLARFIASGSAKPLLELHELKEGEPYWI
;
A
#
# COMPACT_ATOMS: atom_id res chain seq x y z
N SER A 1 -0.94 20.88 -46.72
CA SER A 1 0.43 20.42 -46.40
C SER A 1 1.35 21.62 -46.36
N LEU A 2 2.22 21.71 -45.36
CA LEU A 2 3.21 22.79 -45.24
C LEU A 2 4.49 22.51 -46.06
N GLY A 3 4.54 21.41 -46.81
CA GLY A 3 5.67 21.04 -47.65
C GLY A 3 6.94 20.60 -46.95
N ALA A 4 6.88 20.35 -45.62
CA ALA A 4 8.02 19.89 -44.84
C ALA A 4 8.29 18.40 -45.11
N PRO A 5 9.54 17.99 -45.45
CA PRO A 5 9.87 16.57 -45.62
C PRO A 5 9.91 15.89 -44.24
N MET A 6 9.10 14.83 -44.08
CA MET A 6 9.00 14.04 -42.87
C MET A 6 9.53 12.63 -43.13
N GLY A 7 10.81 12.40 -42.82
CA GLY A 7 11.47 11.09 -43.04
C GLY A 7 11.28 10.11 -41.89
N PHE A 8 11.05 10.64 -40.66
CA PHE A 8 10.91 9.89 -39.42
C PHE A 8 9.71 10.37 -38.64
N LEU A 9 9.06 9.45 -37.96
CA LEU A 9 7.98 9.72 -37.00
C LEU A 9 8.24 8.92 -35.73
N ASP A 10 8.50 9.62 -34.66
CA ASP A 10 8.56 9.01 -33.32
C ASP A 10 7.15 8.95 -32.75
N VAL A 11 6.70 7.73 -32.44
CA VAL A 11 5.36 7.46 -31.87
C VAL A 11 5.36 7.48 -30.37
N GLY A 12 6.49 7.87 -29.74
CA GLY A 12 6.63 7.95 -28.28
C GLY A 12 6.85 6.60 -27.62
N GLY A 13 6.60 6.59 -26.31
CA GLY A 13 6.82 5.45 -25.43
C GLY A 13 5.55 4.97 -24.74
N GLY A 14 5.72 4.44 -23.52
CA GLY A 14 4.60 4.04 -22.69
C GLY A 14 4.10 2.62 -22.92
N LEU A 15 4.84 1.80 -23.66
CA LEU A 15 4.54 0.37 -23.76
C LEU A 15 4.46 -0.25 -22.38
N GLY A 16 3.35 -0.92 -22.10
CA GLY A 16 3.15 -1.66 -20.85
C GLY A 16 4.00 -2.94 -20.79
N VAL A 17 4.11 -3.47 -19.59
CA VAL A 17 4.77 -4.75 -19.31
C VAL A 17 3.83 -5.60 -18.48
N ASP A 18 3.76 -6.87 -18.78
CA ASP A 18 3.00 -7.85 -18.02
C ASP A 18 3.86 -8.34 -16.84
N TYR A 19 3.80 -7.62 -15.70
CA TYR A 19 4.59 -7.94 -14.51
C TYR A 19 4.04 -9.11 -13.70
N ASP A 20 2.72 -9.34 -13.76
CA ASP A 20 2.06 -10.37 -12.95
C ASP A 20 1.66 -11.63 -13.73
N GLY A 21 1.90 -11.63 -15.04
CA GLY A 21 1.58 -12.75 -15.92
C GLY A 21 0.09 -12.90 -16.24
N SER A 22 -0.77 -11.96 -15.80
CA SER A 22 -2.23 -12.07 -15.96
C SER A 22 -2.73 -11.78 -17.36
N ARG A 23 -1.94 -11.08 -18.18
CA ARG A 23 -2.30 -10.57 -19.52
C ARG A 23 -3.62 -9.79 -19.49
N SER A 24 -3.80 -8.96 -18.50
CA SER A 24 -5.01 -8.17 -18.27
C SER A 24 -4.75 -6.67 -18.40
N ALA A 25 -5.82 -5.87 -18.51
CA ALA A 25 -5.74 -4.41 -18.55
C ALA A 25 -5.69 -3.81 -17.14
N THR A 26 -4.75 -4.28 -16.30
CA THR A 26 -4.51 -3.75 -14.96
C THR A 26 -3.25 -2.90 -14.91
N ALA A 27 -3.03 -2.17 -13.83
CA ALA A 27 -1.81 -1.39 -13.61
C ALA A 27 -0.52 -2.24 -13.48
N ALA A 28 -0.65 -3.57 -13.37
CA ALA A 28 0.45 -4.52 -13.28
C ALA A 28 0.67 -5.34 -14.55
N SER A 29 -0.16 -5.17 -15.58
CA SER A 29 -0.16 -6.05 -16.74
C SER A 29 -0.53 -5.31 -18.04
N THR A 30 -0.51 -6.02 -19.14
CA THR A 30 -1.00 -5.57 -20.45
C THR A 30 -1.79 -6.67 -21.13
N ASN A 31 -2.84 -6.30 -21.86
CA ASN A 31 -3.67 -7.23 -22.62
C ASN A 31 -3.35 -7.27 -24.12
N TYR A 32 -2.21 -6.72 -24.54
CA TYR A 32 -1.74 -6.72 -25.91
C TYR A 32 -0.31 -7.28 -26.02
N SER A 33 0.04 -7.79 -27.20
CA SER A 33 1.40 -8.19 -27.54
C SER A 33 2.16 -7.07 -28.26
N LEU A 34 3.49 -7.14 -28.31
CA LEU A 34 4.31 -6.23 -29.14
C LEU A 34 3.90 -6.26 -30.58
N GLN A 35 3.47 -7.44 -31.11
CA GLN A 35 3.00 -7.56 -32.48
C GLN A 35 1.67 -6.82 -32.68
N ASN A 36 0.73 -6.90 -31.75
CA ASN A 36 -0.51 -6.12 -31.81
C ASN A 36 -0.21 -4.63 -31.87
N TYR A 37 0.61 -4.13 -30.92
CA TYR A 37 1.05 -2.73 -30.91
C TYR A 37 1.67 -2.30 -32.23
N ALA A 38 2.63 -3.08 -32.76
CA ALA A 38 3.29 -2.75 -34.01
C ALA A 38 2.31 -2.73 -35.20
N ASN A 39 1.38 -3.69 -35.27
CA ASN A 39 0.37 -3.74 -36.33
C ASN A 39 -0.55 -2.51 -36.27
N ASP A 40 -1.04 -2.14 -35.09
CA ASP A 40 -1.95 -1.00 -34.92
C ASP A 40 -1.28 0.31 -35.30
N VAL A 41 -0.04 0.54 -34.83
CA VAL A 41 0.73 1.74 -35.17
C VAL A 41 1.00 1.82 -36.67
N VAL A 42 1.47 0.75 -37.28
CA VAL A 42 1.79 0.72 -38.73
C VAL A 42 0.52 0.90 -39.54
N ALA A 43 -0.56 0.21 -39.23
CA ALA A 43 -1.83 0.32 -39.94
C ALA A 43 -2.37 1.76 -39.90
N THR A 44 -2.44 2.35 -38.71
CA THR A 44 -2.94 3.72 -38.51
C THR A 44 -2.15 4.74 -39.34
N ILE A 45 -0.82 4.65 -39.35
CA ILE A 45 0.02 5.61 -40.07
C ILE A 45 -0.11 5.41 -41.57
N ARG A 46 -0.19 4.17 -42.06
CA ARG A 46 -0.42 3.88 -43.46
C ARG A 46 -1.78 4.42 -43.93
N GLU A 47 -2.83 4.17 -43.19
CA GLU A 47 -4.18 4.68 -43.46
C GLU A 47 -4.24 6.23 -43.52
N CYS A 48 -3.40 6.91 -42.76
CA CYS A 48 -3.28 8.36 -42.84
C CYS A 48 -2.47 8.84 -44.04
N CYS A 49 -1.39 8.13 -44.46
CA CYS A 49 -0.47 8.57 -45.48
C CYS A 49 -0.93 8.21 -46.88
N GLU A 50 -1.39 6.98 -47.11
CA GLU A 50 -1.72 6.43 -48.45
C GLU A 50 -2.80 7.24 -49.19
N PRO A 51 -3.93 7.65 -48.58
CA PRO A 51 -4.96 8.42 -49.28
C PRO A 51 -4.49 9.82 -49.73
N GLN A 52 -3.44 10.35 -49.05
CA GLN A 52 -2.88 11.67 -49.32
C GLN A 52 -1.68 11.62 -50.25
N GLY A 53 -1.27 10.45 -50.73
CA GLY A 53 -0.07 10.26 -51.55
C GLY A 53 1.24 10.62 -50.83
N ILE A 54 1.26 10.53 -49.51
CA ILE A 54 2.43 10.82 -48.66
C ILE A 54 3.20 9.51 -48.42
N ASN A 55 4.52 9.56 -48.58
CA ASN A 55 5.37 8.41 -48.28
C ASN A 55 5.28 8.11 -46.76
N VAL A 56 5.09 6.84 -46.42
CA VAL A 56 5.10 6.40 -45.02
C VAL A 56 6.48 6.65 -44.40
N PRO A 57 6.60 7.36 -43.29
CA PRO A 57 7.88 7.65 -42.66
C PRO A 57 8.47 6.40 -41.97
N THR A 58 9.76 6.43 -41.69
CA THR A 58 10.37 5.46 -40.78
C THR A 58 9.83 5.70 -39.37
N LEU A 59 9.31 4.64 -38.71
CA LEU A 59 8.75 4.73 -37.38
C LEU A 59 9.83 4.47 -36.33
N VAL A 60 9.83 5.29 -35.29
CA VAL A 60 10.69 5.17 -34.10
C VAL A 60 9.79 5.03 -32.90
N SER A 61 10.15 4.21 -31.92
CA SER A 61 9.44 4.10 -30.65
C SER A 61 10.42 4.16 -29.50
N GLU A 62 9.99 4.81 -28.40
CA GLU A 62 10.69 4.97 -27.13
C GLU A 62 10.37 3.78 -26.19
N SER A 63 10.77 2.58 -26.59
CA SER A 63 10.33 1.32 -25.97
C SER A 63 11.15 0.90 -24.73
N GLY A 64 11.65 1.86 -23.92
CA GLY A 64 12.58 1.60 -22.81
C GLY A 64 12.10 0.53 -21.84
N ARG A 65 10.89 0.68 -21.31
CA ARG A 65 10.31 -0.28 -20.36
C ARG A 65 10.17 -1.67 -20.96
N ALA A 66 9.62 -1.80 -22.16
CA ALA A 66 9.41 -3.08 -22.81
C ALA A 66 10.72 -3.85 -23.06
N ILE A 67 11.84 -3.13 -23.26
CA ILE A 67 13.16 -3.71 -23.50
C ILE A 67 13.88 -4.00 -22.17
N ALA A 68 13.83 -3.09 -21.19
CA ALA A 68 14.71 -3.08 -20.03
C ALA A 68 14.09 -3.62 -18.72
N SER A 69 12.76 -3.73 -18.63
CA SER A 69 12.09 -4.07 -17.36
C SER A 69 12.46 -5.43 -16.78
N HIS A 70 12.80 -6.40 -17.61
CA HIS A 70 13.14 -7.77 -17.19
C HIS A 70 14.63 -7.96 -16.85
N PHE A 71 15.47 -6.94 -17.02
CA PHE A 71 16.92 -7.04 -16.86
C PHE A 71 17.45 -6.49 -15.55
N SER A 72 16.59 -5.86 -14.74
CA SER A 72 17.01 -5.29 -13.47
C SER A 72 15.95 -5.46 -12.40
N VAL A 73 16.42 -5.57 -11.17
CA VAL A 73 15.59 -5.54 -9.95
C VAL A 73 16.12 -4.45 -9.04
N LEU A 74 15.23 -3.80 -8.32
CA LEU A 74 15.58 -2.89 -7.25
C LEU A 74 15.60 -3.66 -5.94
N VAL A 75 16.76 -3.71 -5.28
CA VAL A 75 16.90 -4.30 -3.95
C VAL A 75 17.16 -3.17 -2.96
N PHE A 76 16.39 -3.14 -1.87
CA PHE A 76 16.57 -2.14 -0.82
C PHE A 76 16.46 -2.75 0.57
N ASN A 77 17.15 -2.12 1.54
CA ASN A 77 17.09 -2.51 2.94
C ASN A 77 15.98 -1.73 3.66
N VAL A 78 15.31 -2.40 4.57
CA VAL A 78 14.43 -1.77 5.54
C VAL A 78 15.28 -1.28 6.72
N LEU A 79 15.14 -0.01 7.08
CA LEU A 79 15.89 0.65 8.16
C LEU A 79 15.22 0.55 9.52
N GLY A 80 13.92 0.33 9.53
CA GLY A 80 13.10 0.24 10.73
C GLY A 80 11.62 0.18 10.38
N GLN A 81 10.79 0.02 11.38
CA GLN A 81 9.34 0.04 11.22
C GLN A 81 8.69 0.92 12.28
N SER A 82 7.55 1.50 11.95
CA SER A 82 6.63 2.08 12.91
C SER A 82 5.24 1.52 12.67
N GLY A 83 4.54 1.25 13.76
CA GLY A 83 3.19 0.70 13.74
C GLY A 83 2.67 0.61 15.15
N VAL A 84 1.43 0.21 15.29
CA VAL A 84 0.86 -0.12 16.60
C VAL A 84 1.30 -1.55 16.93
N ASN A 85 2.51 -1.69 17.48
CA ASN A 85 2.94 -2.98 18.04
C ASN A 85 1.96 -3.37 19.15
N HIS A 86 1.79 -4.67 19.38
CA HIS A 86 0.88 -5.22 20.38
C HIS A 86 0.78 -4.31 21.63
N PRO A 87 -0.37 -3.65 21.83
CA PRO A 87 -0.49 -2.63 22.84
C PRO A 87 -0.29 -3.26 24.23
N SER A 88 0.62 -2.71 25.01
CA SER A 88 0.75 -3.11 26.41
C SER A 88 -0.52 -2.65 27.15
N ILE A 89 -1.19 -3.57 27.82
CA ILE A 89 -2.34 -3.24 28.66
C ILE A 89 -1.82 -2.61 29.94
N PRO A 90 -2.12 -1.32 30.23
CA PRO A 90 -1.65 -0.67 31.45
C PRO A 90 -2.30 -1.31 32.69
N GLU A 91 -1.54 -1.41 33.79
CA GLU A 91 -2.06 -1.91 35.06
C GLU A 91 -3.22 -1.02 35.56
N ALA A 92 -4.23 -1.69 36.14
CA ALA A 92 -5.34 -0.99 36.79
C ALA A 92 -4.86 -0.35 38.10
N VAL A 93 -5.26 0.89 38.34
CA VAL A 93 -4.95 1.60 39.58
C VAL A 93 -6.23 2.17 40.21
N ASP A 94 -6.24 2.27 41.51
CA ASP A 94 -7.36 2.88 42.22
C ASP A 94 -7.52 4.36 41.84
N GLY A 95 -8.75 4.79 41.60
CA GLY A 95 -9.06 6.17 41.24
C GLY A 95 -8.84 6.53 39.75
N GLU A 96 -8.69 5.55 38.85
CA GLU A 96 -8.69 5.82 37.41
C GLU A 96 -9.92 6.62 36.96
N ALA A 97 -9.72 7.50 35.98
CA ALA A 97 -10.82 8.24 35.37
C ALA A 97 -11.88 7.27 34.81
N LEU A 98 -13.16 7.68 34.88
CA LEU A 98 -14.29 6.84 34.45
C LEU A 98 -14.10 6.33 32.98
N ILE A 99 -13.60 7.19 32.08
CA ILE A 99 -13.34 6.84 30.68
C ILE A 99 -12.33 5.70 30.56
N VAL A 100 -11.26 5.71 31.38
CA VAL A 100 -10.23 4.65 31.38
C VAL A 100 -10.83 3.34 31.88
N ARG A 101 -11.66 3.40 32.93
CA ARG A 101 -12.37 2.22 33.44
C ARG A 101 -13.34 1.63 32.41
N ASN A 102 -14.11 2.48 31.74
CA ASN A 102 -15.05 2.05 30.70
C ASN A 102 -14.31 1.31 29.56
N LEU A 103 -13.16 1.84 29.09
CA LEU A 103 -12.34 1.15 28.09
C LEU A 103 -11.84 -0.22 28.59
N ARG A 104 -11.48 -0.32 29.86
CA ARG A 104 -11.05 -1.58 30.48
C ARG A 104 -12.19 -2.58 30.58
N GLU A 105 -13.39 -2.11 30.92
CA GLU A 105 -14.61 -2.92 30.94
C GLU A 105 -14.97 -3.40 29.53
N THR A 106 -14.92 -2.51 28.53
CA THR A 106 -15.09 -2.88 27.11
C THR A 106 -14.11 -3.98 26.72
N LEU A 107 -12.80 -3.80 27.00
CA LEU A 107 -11.76 -4.78 26.68
C LEU A 107 -12.07 -6.17 27.30
N SER A 108 -12.49 -6.19 28.57
CA SER A 108 -12.79 -7.43 29.27
C SER A 108 -14.06 -8.13 28.79
N GLY A 109 -14.97 -7.38 28.16
CA GLY A 109 -16.25 -7.85 27.66
C GLY A 109 -16.25 -8.27 26.18
N ILE A 110 -15.12 -8.11 25.44
CA ILE A 110 -15.04 -8.46 24.03
C ILE A 110 -15.23 -9.95 23.85
N GLY A 111 -16.16 -10.31 22.96
CA GLY A 111 -16.44 -11.69 22.56
C GLY A 111 -16.95 -11.77 21.12
N PRO A 112 -17.07 -12.98 20.54
CA PRO A 112 -17.47 -13.16 19.14
C PRO A 112 -18.82 -12.53 18.79
N ASP A 113 -19.71 -12.43 19.76
CA ASP A 113 -21.11 -12.03 19.53
C ASP A 113 -21.32 -10.50 19.63
N ASN A 114 -20.31 -9.72 20.10
CA ASN A 114 -20.45 -8.28 20.35
C ASN A 114 -19.35 -7.41 19.72
N LEU A 115 -18.66 -7.89 18.69
CA LEU A 115 -17.50 -7.20 18.09
C LEU A 115 -17.82 -5.79 17.61
N GLN A 116 -18.98 -5.59 16.96
CA GLN A 116 -19.42 -4.27 16.48
C GLN A 116 -19.73 -3.30 17.62
N GLU A 117 -20.41 -3.76 18.66
CA GLU A 117 -20.71 -2.96 19.85
C GLU A 117 -19.42 -2.55 20.57
N ALA A 118 -18.54 -3.52 20.82
CA ALA A 118 -17.26 -3.27 21.46
C ALA A 118 -16.38 -2.29 20.67
N TRP A 119 -16.39 -2.37 19.33
CA TRP A 119 -15.71 -1.40 18.46
C TRP A 119 -16.27 0.00 18.62
N ASN A 120 -17.59 0.16 18.56
CA ASN A 120 -18.24 1.45 18.70
C ASN A 120 -18.00 2.08 20.08
N ASP A 121 -18.03 1.28 21.13
CA ASP A 121 -17.75 1.72 22.50
C ASP A 121 -16.30 2.14 22.67
N ALA A 122 -15.34 1.34 22.15
CA ALA A 122 -13.93 1.68 22.23
C ALA A 122 -13.61 2.99 21.48
N LEU A 123 -14.19 3.18 20.28
CA LEU A 123 -14.02 4.40 19.49
C LEU A 123 -14.61 5.62 20.22
N LYS A 124 -15.82 5.49 20.75
CA LYS A 124 -16.49 6.55 21.51
C LYS A 124 -15.65 6.96 22.74
N PHE A 125 -15.21 6.01 23.55
CA PHE A 125 -14.44 6.32 24.74
C PHE A 125 -13.07 6.92 24.42
N LYS A 126 -12.43 6.53 23.33
CA LYS A 126 -11.22 7.20 22.82
C LYS A 126 -11.47 8.66 22.49
N ASP A 127 -12.56 8.95 21.76
CA ASP A 127 -12.91 10.32 21.39
C ASP A 127 -13.32 11.16 22.61
N ASP A 128 -14.05 10.59 23.55
CA ASP A 128 -14.39 11.20 24.84
C ASP A 128 -13.12 11.50 25.67
N ALA A 129 -12.14 10.60 25.70
CA ALA A 129 -10.86 10.82 26.35
C ALA A 129 -10.07 11.98 25.73
N LEU A 130 -10.05 12.09 24.41
CA LEU A 130 -9.43 13.20 23.69
C LEU A 130 -10.13 14.52 23.99
N ALA A 131 -11.46 14.53 24.02
CA ALA A 131 -12.25 15.72 24.38
C ALA A 131 -12.01 16.15 25.84
N ALA A 132 -12.05 15.21 26.79
CA ALA A 132 -11.79 15.46 28.21
C ALA A 132 -10.36 16.01 28.45
N PHE A 133 -9.36 15.45 27.73
CA PHE A 133 -7.99 15.97 27.79
C PHE A 133 -7.88 17.41 27.27
N ARG A 134 -8.52 17.71 26.14
CA ARG A 134 -8.53 19.08 25.57
C ARG A 134 -9.19 20.10 26.48
N LEU A 135 -10.17 19.68 27.25
CA LEU A 135 -10.88 20.52 28.23
C LEU A 135 -10.19 20.58 29.61
N GLY A 136 -9.08 19.86 29.80
CA GLY A 136 -8.33 19.82 31.07
C GLY A 136 -8.95 18.92 32.16
N TYR A 137 -9.92 18.07 31.82
CA TYR A 137 -10.55 17.13 32.76
C TYR A 137 -9.80 15.79 32.84
N LEU A 138 -8.93 15.48 31.90
CA LEU A 138 -8.11 14.27 31.86
C LEU A 138 -6.64 14.65 31.80
N SER A 139 -5.79 14.01 32.61
CA SER A 139 -4.36 14.21 32.57
C SER A 139 -3.71 13.52 31.35
N LEU A 140 -2.50 13.93 30.97
CA LEU A 140 -1.76 13.28 29.87
C LEU A 140 -1.47 11.79 30.13
N PRO A 141 -1.08 11.35 31.35
CA PRO A 141 -0.93 9.93 31.66
C PRO A 141 -2.23 9.13 31.49
N GLU A 142 -3.38 9.69 31.94
CA GLU A 142 -4.68 9.03 31.81
C GLU A 142 -5.11 8.94 30.33
N ARG A 143 -4.87 10.01 29.54
CA ARG A 143 -5.08 9.95 28.09
C ARG A 143 -4.20 8.87 27.45
N GLY A 144 -2.92 8.76 27.86
CA GLY A 144 -2.03 7.70 27.37
C GLY A 144 -2.56 6.30 27.68
N LYS A 145 -3.10 6.08 28.89
CA LYS A 145 -3.76 4.82 29.24
C LYS A 145 -5.00 4.54 28.40
N ALA A 146 -5.84 5.55 28.18
CA ALA A 146 -7.02 5.41 27.32
C ALA A 146 -6.65 5.03 25.89
N GLU A 147 -5.59 5.62 25.32
CA GLU A 147 -5.09 5.27 24.00
C GLU A 147 -4.58 3.81 23.94
N GLN A 148 -3.80 3.38 24.95
CA GLN A 148 -3.32 2.00 25.05
C GLN A 148 -4.46 0.98 25.14
N LEU A 149 -5.48 1.27 25.97
CA LEU A 149 -6.64 0.40 26.11
C LEU A 149 -7.50 0.36 24.84
N TYR A 150 -7.66 1.49 24.15
CA TYR A 150 -8.32 1.53 22.85
C TYR A 150 -7.65 0.59 21.86
N TRP A 151 -6.32 0.67 21.73
CA TRP A 151 -5.59 -0.22 20.84
C TRP A 151 -5.63 -1.69 21.28
N ALA A 152 -5.68 -1.94 22.61
CA ALA A 152 -5.89 -3.29 23.12
C ALA A 152 -7.28 -3.84 22.74
N CYS A 153 -8.34 -3.03 22.81
CA CYS A 153 -9.67 -3.41 22.32
C CYS A 153 -9.64 -3.72 20.81
N CYS A 154 -8.99 -2.84 20.02
CA CYS A 154 -8.85 -3.04 18.60
C CYS A 154 -8.13 -4.36 18.27
N SER A 155 -7.05 -4.71 18.99
CA SER A 155 -6.33 -5.96 18.82
C SER A 155 -7.20 -7.16 19.17
N ALA A 156 -7.86 -7.14 20.31
CA ALA A 156 -8.73 -8.23 20.74
C ALA A 156 -9.90 -8.46 19.77
N ILE A 157 -10.46 -7.40 19.21
CA ILE A 157 -11.49 -7.50 18.17
C ILE A 157 -10.89 -8.09 16.88
N ALA A 158 -9.73 -7.61 16.44
CA ALA A 158 -9.08 -8.09 15.21
C ALA A 158 -8.74 -9.59 15.28
N ASP A 159 -8.35 -10.10 16.45
CA ASP A 159 -8.04 -11.51 16.68
C ASP A 159 -9.28 -12.42 16.59
N LEU A 160 -10.47 -11.87 16.85
CA LEU A 160 -11.74 -12.59 16.82
C LEU A 160 -12.50 -12.43 15.49
N LEU A 161 -12.00 -11.57 14.57
CA LEU A 161 -12.69 -11.34 13.30
C LEU A 161 -12.69 -12.61 12.43
N PRO A 162 -13.86 -12.99 11.85
CA PRO A 162 -13.93 -14.00 10.81
C PRO A 162 -13.18 -13.56 9.54
N GLY A 163 -13.18 -14.40 8.51
CA GLY A 163 -12.59 -14.06 7.20
C GLY A 163 -13.17 -12.78 6.60
N GLU A 164 -12.43 -12.10 5.73
CA GLU A 164 -12.74 -10.75 5.23
C GLU A 164 -14.09 -10.64 4.47
N GLU A 165 -14.61 -11.72 3.93
CA GLU A 165 -15.83 -11.70 3.08
C GLU A 165 -17.12 -11.43 3.87
N GLU A 166 -17.13 -11.62 5.18
CA GLU A 166 -18.33 -11.50 6.04
C GLU A 166 -18.28 -10.33 7.03
N LEU A 167 -17.30 -9.41 6.88
CA LEU A 167 -17.12 -8.32 7.83
C LEU A 167 -17.99 -7.10 7.53
N PRO A 168 -18.60 -6.46 8.57
CA PRO A 168 -19.14 -5.13 8.45
C PRO A 168 -18.10 -4.14 7.90
N ASP A 169 -18.54 -3.15 7.09
CA ASP A 169 -17.63 -2.22 6.44
C ASP A 169 -16.76 -1.43 7.44
N GLU A 170 -17.30 -1.13 8.62
CA GLU A 170 -16.59 -0.43 9.70
C GLU A 170 -15.41 -1.27 10.27
N LEU A 171 -15.51 -2.58 10.22
CA LEU A 171 -14.46 -3.49 10.74
C LEU A 171 -13.44 -3.92 9.68
N LYS A 172 -13.76 -3.76 8.39
CA LYS A 172 -12.81 -4.09 7.30
C LYS A 172 -11.49 -3.33 7.38
N GLY A 173 -11.53 -2.08 7.84
CA GLY A 173 -10.34 -1.25 8.02
C GLY A 173 -9.51 -1.54 9.27
N LEU A 174 -10.03 -2.35 10.21
CA LEU A 174 -9.39 -2.53 11.51
C LEU A 174 -8.03 -3.24 11.40
N LYS A 175 -7.93 -4.32 10.62
CA LYS A 175 -6.65 -5.01 10.38
C LYS A 175 -5.63 -4.09 9.70
N ALA A 176 -6.10 -3.23 8.77
CA ALA A 176 -5.24 -2.26 8.12
C ALA A 176 -4.75 -1.16 9.08
N ALA A 177 -5.51 -0.84 10.13
CA ALA A 177 -5.09 0.13 11.15
C ALA A 177 -3.89 -0.34 12.00
N PHE A 178 -3.65 -1.65 12.07
CA PHE A 178 -2.46 -2.24 12.70
C PHE A 178 -1.27 -2.37 11.76
N ALA A 179 -1.45 -2.07 10.48
CA ALA A 179 -0.37 -2.21 9.52
C ALA A 179 0.82 -1.32 9.87
N SER A 180 1.99 -1.90 9.78
CA SER A 180 3.24 -1.20 10.03
C SER A 180 3.72 -0.45 8.78
N THR A 181 4.34 0.70 9.00
CA THR A 181 5.12 1.37 7.96
C THR A 181 6.57 0.94 8.08
N TYR A 182 7.10 0.33 7.03
CA TYR A 182 8.49 -0.09 6.92
C TYR A 182 9.28 1.01 6.19
N TYR A 183 10.30 1.56 6.85
CA TYR A 183 11.11 2.63 6.29
C TYR A 183 12.19 2.07 5.38
N ALA A 184 12.08 2.40 4.10
CA ALA A 184 12.95 1.90 3.05
C ALA A 184 14.17 2.79 2.82
N ASN A 185 15.35 2.18 2.66
CA ASN A 185 16.58 2.89 2.30
C ASN A 185 16.63 3.22 0.81
N LEU A 186 15.67 4.00 0.35
CA LEU A 186 15.58 4.51 -1.02
C LEU A 186 14.83 5.85 -1.06
N SER A 187 14.78 6.49 -2.20
CA SER A 187 13.80 7.51 -2.52
C SER A 187 12.83 6.95 -3.56
N VAL A 188 11.54 6.93 -3.26
CA VAL A 188 10.49 6.48 -4.20
C VAL A 188 10.54 7.31 -5.48
N PHE A 189 10.73 8.63 -5.35
CA PHE A 189 10.76 9.57 -6.48
C PHE A 189 11.92 9.32 -7.46
N ARG A 190 13.04 8.79 -6.97
CA ARG A 190 14.23 8.50 -7.80
C ARG A 190 14.31 7.05 -8.24
N SER A 191 13.90 6.13 -7.37
CA SER A 191 14.12 4.68 -7.56
C SER A 191 12.89 3.96 -8.12
N ALA A 192 11.70 4.49 -7.89
CA ALA A 192 10.45 3.95 -8.41
C ALA A 192 9.50 5.08 -8.89
N PRO A 193 9.97 5.97 -9.79
CA PRO A 193 9.22 7.18 -10.18
C PRO A 193 7.85 6.84 -10.79
N ASP A 194 7.73 5.77 -11.53
CA ASP A 194 6.48 5.38 -12.18
C ASP A 194 5.39 4.99 -11.19
N THR A 195 5.76 4.57 -9.97
CA THR A 195 4.79 4.24 -8.92
C THR A 195 3.96 5.45 -8.52
N TRP A 196 4.58 6.62 -8.33
CA TRP A 196 3.86 7.83 -7.94
C TRP A 196 3.39 8.65 -9.15
N ALA A 197 4.13 8.63 -10.27
CA ALA A 197 3.84 9.48 -11.43
C ALA A 197 2.67 8.96 -12.28
N ILE A 198 2.53 7.64 -12.42
CA ILE A 198 1.55 6.99 -13.29
C ILE A 198 0.85 5.79 -12.63
N ASP A 199 0.92 5.65 -11.31
CA ASP A 199 0.30 4.55 -10.57
C ASP A 199 0.75 3.14 -11.01
N GLN A 200 1.96 3.01 -11.59
CA GLN A 200 2.49 1.72 -12.02
C GLN A 200 2.70 0.80 -10.81
N LEU A 201 2.17 -0.40 -10.91
CA LEU A 201 2.42 -1.45 -9.92
C LEU A 201 3.61 -2.31 -10.35
N PHE A 202 4.49 -2.61 -9.39
CA PHE A 202 5.61 -3.53 -9.56
C PHE A 202 5.47 -4.70 -8.62
N PRO A 203 6.01 -5.89 -8.98
CA PRO A 203 6.16 -7.00 -8.03
C PRO A 203 7.08 -6.56 -6.88
N VAL A 204 6.61 -6.75 -5.65
CA VAL A 204 7.39 -6.43 -4.43
C VAL A 204 7.31 -7.62 -3.50
N MET A 205 8.46 -8.08 -3.00
CA MET A 205 8.52 -9.20 -2.07
C MET A 205 9.81 -9.17 -1.24
N PRO A 206 9.82 -9.74 -0.04
CA PRO A 206 11.06 -10.04 0.67
C PRO A 206 11.94 -11.00 -0.15
N ILE A 207 13.25 -10.76 -0.16
CA ILE A 207 14.22 -11.63 -0.88
C ILE A 207 14.97 -12.58 0.04
N HIS A 208 14.68 -12.58 1.33
CA HIS A 208 15.21 -13.54 2.30
C HIS A 208 14.13 -13.97 3.29
N ARG A 209 14.44 -14.91 4.18
CA ARG A 209 13.47 -15.53 5.10
C ARG A 209 12.29 -16.18 4.37
N LEU A 210 12.51 -16.66 3.13
CA LEU A 210 11.48 -17.18 2.23
C LEU A 210 10.79 -18.46 2.72
N GLN A 211 11.33 -19.10 3.77
CA GLN A 211 10.73 -20.27 4.43
C GLN A 211 9.92 -19.89 5.69
N GLU A 212 9.98 -18.63 6.11
CA GLU A 212 9.18 -18.12 7.21
C GLU A 212 7.88 -17.54 6.64
N GLN A 213 6.75 -17.85 7.27
CA GLN A 213 5.49 -17.23 6.87
C GLN A 213 5.45 -15.78 7.35
N PRO A 214 5.26 -14.80 6.46
CA PRO A 214 5.06 -13.42 6.85
C PRO A 214 3.72 -13.29 7.59
N ARG A 215 3.72 -12.57 8.73
CA ARG A 215 2.55 -12.41 9.59
C ARG A 215 2.16 -10.96 9.81
N GLU A 216 3.08 -10.04 9.47
CA GLU A 216 2.84 -8.61 9.57
C GLU A 216 2.21 -8.07 8.28
N LEU A 217 1.36 -7.08 8.40
CA LEU A 217 0.88 -6.30 7.27
C LEU A 217 1.60 -4.96 7.25
N GLY A 218 2.07 -4.54 6.09
CA GLY A 218 2.79 -3.28 6.00
C GLY A 218 2.79 -2.63 4.64
N SER A 219 3.18 -1.37 4.65
CA SER A 219 3.52 -0.57 3.48
C SER A 219 4.94 -0.03 3.65
N PHE A 220 5.53 0.49 2.56
CA PHE A 220 6.86 1.10 2.63
C PHE A 220 6.76 2.61 2.50
N ALA A 221 7.61 3.31 3.26
CA ALA A 221 7.84 4.74 3.10
C ALA A 221 9.33 5.01 2.99
N ASP A 222 9.70 5.97 2.15
CA ASP A 222 11.06 6.50 2.15
C ASP A 222 11.26 7.51 3.31
N LEU A 223 12.47 8.04 3.45
CA LEU A 223 12.81 9.02 4.49
C LEU A 223 12.81 10.46 3.95
N THR A 224 12.04 10.72 2.90
CA THR A 224 11.85 12.08 2.40
C THR A 224 10.83 12.84 3.23
N CYS A 225 10.79 14.17 3.09
CA CYS A 225 9.79 15.00 3.77
C CYS A 225 8.41 14.99 3.09
N ASP A 226 8.28 14.34 1.94
CA ASP A 226 7.05 14.31 1.15
C ASP A 226 6.19 13.08 1.54
N SER A 227 4.90 13.30 1.76
CA SER A 227 3.94 12.25 2.10
C SER A 227 3.71 11.23 0.97
N ASP A 228 4.09 11.57 -0.27
CA ASP A 228 3.96 10.69 -1.44
C ASP A 228 5.16 9.74 -1.61
N GLY A 229 6.21 9.89 -0.80
CA GLY A 229 7.36 8.99 -0.73
C GLY A 229 7.03 7.63 -0.13
N LYS A 230 6.02 6.92 -0.67
CA LYS A 230 5.53 5.63 -0.15
C LYS A 230 5.18 4.63 -1.25
N LEU A 231 5.33 3.35 -0.92
CA LEU A 231 4.79 2.23 -1.69
C LEU A 231 3.66 1.62 -0.84
N ALA A 232 2.42 1.94 -1.19
CA ALA A 232 1.22 1.53 -0.47
C ALA A 232 0.15 0.94 -1.42
N ARG A 233 0.60 0.42 -2.57
CA ARG A 233 -0.24 -0.30 -3.53
C ARG A 233 0.58 -1.44 -4.11
N PHE A 234 0.09 -2.65 -3.95
CA PHE A 234 0.76 -3.89 -4.33
C PHE A 234 -0.12 -4.72 -5.24
N ILE A 235 0.51 -5.57 -6.07
CA ILE A 235 -0.19 -6.49 -6.95
C ILE A 235 -0.97 -7.51 -6.12
N ALA A 236 -2.24 -7.69 -6.46
CA ALA A 236 -3.09 -8.76 -5.95
C ALA A 236 -3.92 -9.36 -7.09
N SER A 237 -4.49 -10.54 -6.87
CA SER A 237 -5.33 -11.19 -7.87
C SER A 237 -6.52 -10.29 -8.26
N GLY A 238 -6.51 -9.79 -9.50
CA GLY A 238 -7.58 -8.98 -10.08
C GLY A 238 -7.67 -7.51 -9.63
N SER A 239 -6.88 -7.07 -8.65
CA SER A 239 -6.88 -5.69 -8.14
C SER A 239 -5.56 -5.33 -7.47
N ALA A 240 -5.43 -4.08 -7.01
CA ALA A 240 -4.34 -3.68 -6.12
C ALA A 240 -4.76 -3.83 -4.65
N LYS A 241 -3.83 -4.30 -3.79
CA LYS A 241 -4.01 -4.30 -2.34
C LYS A 241 -3.17 -3.21 -1.68
N PRO A 242 -3.63 -2.61 -0.57
CA PRO A 242 -2.93 -1.50 0.08
C PRO A 242 -1.75 -1.95 0.96
N LEU A 243 -1.69 -3.21 1.32
CA LEU A 243 -0.72 -3.77 2.25
C LEU A 243 -0.08 -5.02 1.68
N LEU A 244 1.15 -5.27 2.08
CA LEU A 244 1.92 -6.46 1.75
C LEU A 244 2.14 -7.28 3.02
N GLU A 245 2.13 -8.61 2.88
CA GLU A 245 2.51 -9.52 3.94
C GLU A 245 4.04 -9.49 4.11
N LEU A 246 4.50 -9.14 5.30
CA LEU A 246 5.89 -8.94 5.65
C LEU A 246 6.27 -9.72 6.91
N HIS A 247 7.56 -9.76 7.22
CA HIS A 247 8.05 -10.35 8.46
C HIS A 247 8.32 -9.25 9.50
N GLU A 248 8.10 -9.58 10.76
CA GLU A 248 8.57 -8.74 11.87
C GLU A 248 10.08 -8.51 11.76
N LEU A 249 10.52 -7.28 12.00
CA LEU A 249 11.95 -6.97 11.99
C LEU A 249 12.61 -7.58 13.23
N LYS A 250 13.79 -8.17 13.04
CA LYS A 250 14.64 -8.71 14.11
C LYS A 250 15.78 -7.74 14.37
N GLU A 251 16.01 -7.42 15.62
CA GLU A 251 17.09 -6.51 16.01
C GLU A 251 18.46 -7.05 15.55
N GLY A 252 19.23 -6.20 14.88
CA GLY A 252 20.55 -6.55 14.36
C GLY A 252 20.55 -7.36 13.06
N GLU A 253 19.40 -7.75 12.53
CA GLU A 253 19.30 -8.47 11.25
C GLU A 253 18.84 -7.52 10.13
N PRO A 254 19.52 -7.49 8.97
CA PRO A 254 19.04 -6.72 7.81
C PRO A 254 17.79 -7.38 7.24
N TYR A 255 16.87 -6.54 6.70
CA TYR A 255 15.67 -7.02 6.03
C TYR A 255 15.60 -6.44 4.62
N TRP A 256 15.76 -7.30 3.63
CA TRP A 256 15.85 -6.92 2.22
C TRP A 256 14.57 -7.24 1.45
N ILE A 257 14.17 -6.28 0.66
CA ILE A 257 13.02 -6.34 -0.25
C ILE A 257 13.52 -6.24 -1.68
#